data_f335dce13c8c9799800ac7e3a32a9d54
#
_entry.id   f335dce13c8c9799800ac7e3a32a9d54
#
_cell.length_a   1.000
_cell.length_b   1.000
_cell.length_c   1.000
_cell.angle_alpha   90.00
_cell.angle_beta   90.00
_cell.angle_gamma   90.00
#
_symmetry.space_group_name_H-M   'P 1'
#
loop_
_entity.id
_entity.type
_entity.pdbx_description
1 polymer ?
#
loop_
_entity_poly.entity_id
_entity_poly.type
_entity_poly.pdbx_seq_one_letter_code
_entity_poly.pdbx_strand_id
1 'polypeptide(L)'
;NLAADSPKNPAFPLDSLVAMTEGSIGYWLQNAMQVELAKEGIDKSVVSLITQVVVDQKDPAFDNLSKPIGLFYSQEEAQEQMDQGKGVFKEDAGRGWRKVVASPKPVAIKEIDAISTLVNAGHVVIATGGGGVPVVDQEDQLVGVEAVIDKDFASQKLANALEADLFVVLTGVDHVFINYN
;
A
#
# COMPACT_ATOMS: atom_id res chain seq x y z
N ASN A 1 3.37 -15.62 -6.03
CA ASN A 1 3.01 -17.02 -5.82
C ASN A 1 2.02 -17.21 -4.64
N LEU A 2 2.10 -16.41 -3.57
CA LEU A 2 1.13 -16.45 -2.44
C LEU A 2 -0.25 -15.94 -2.84
N ALA A 3 -0.33 -15.10 -3.85
CA ALA A 3 -1.59 -14.65 -4.44
C ALA A 3 -2.18 -15.63 -5.46
N ALA A 4 -1.41 -16.67 -5.85
CA ALA A 4 -1.87 -17.66 -6.80
C ALA A 4 -2.68 -18.74 -6.09
N ASP A 5 -3.91 -18.89 -6.51
CA ASP A 5 -4.78 -19.95 -6.05
C ASP A 5 -4.30 -21.31 -6.60
N SER A 6 -4.25 -22.29 -5.74
CA SER A 6 -3.92 -23.66 -6.13
C SER A 6 -4.81 -24.67 -5.41
N PRO A 7 -4.99 -25.87 -5.95
CA PRO A 7 -5.83 -26.90 -5.31
C PRO A 7 -5.39 -27.28 -3.89
N LYS A 8 -4.15 -26.98 -3.53
CA LYS A 8 -3.57 -27.30 -2.22
C LYS A 8 -3.49 -26.12 -1.27
N ASN A 9 -3.38 -24.91 -1.81
CA ASN A 9 -3.21 -23.69 -1.02
C ASN A 9 -4.10 -22.60 -1.61
N PRO A 10 -5.15 -22.16 -0.92
CA PRO A 10 -5.96 -21.03 -1.35
C PRO A 10 -5.10 -19.75 -1.38
N ALA A 11 -5.46 -18.82 -2.24
CA ALA A 11 -4.83 -17.51 -2.28
C ALA A 11 -5.00 -16.78 -0.93
N PHE A 12 -3.96 -16.10 -0.50
CA PHE A 12 -4.07 -15.22 0.67
C PHE A 12 -4.98 -14.02 0.35
N PRO A 13 -5.77 -13.53 1.32
CA PRO A 13 -6.49 -12.27 1.20
C PRO A 13 -5.54 -11.11 0.87
N LEU A 14 -6.03 -10.12 0.10
CA LEU A 14 -5.19 -9.04 -0.41
C LEU A 14 -4.60 -8.17 0.72
N ASP A 15 -5.36 -7.90 1.77
CA ASP A 15 -4.91 -7.20 2.97
C ASP A 15 -3.70 -7.90 3.62
N SER A 16 -3.77 -9.22 3.77
CA SER A 16 -2.67 -10.04 4.28
C SER A 16 -1.44 -10.01 3.37
N LEU A 17 -1.63 -10.02 2.05
CA LEU A 17 -0.53 -9.87 1.08
C LEU A 17 0.12 -8.49 1.16
N VAL A 18 -0.67 -7.44 1.39
CA VAL A 18 -0.14 -6.09 1.64
C VAL A 18 0.71 -6.08 2.90
N ALA A 19 0.21 -6.63 4.02
CA ALA A 19 0.95 -6.72 5.28
C ALA A 19 2.27 -7.51 5.13
N MET A 20 2.25 -8.65 4.42
CA MET A 20 3.46 -9.43 4.11
C MET A 20 4.47 -8.61 3.29
N THR A 21 3.98 -7.82 2.34
CA THR A 21 4.81 -6.96 1.49
C THR A 21 5.41 -5.80 2.28
N GLU A 22 4.64 -5.16 3.16
CA GLU A 22 5.16 -4.16 4.10
C GLU A 22 6.26 -4.75 4.97
N GLY A 23 6.05 -5.95 5.53
CA GLY A 23 7.04 -6.62 6.36
C GLY A 23 8.32 -6.94 5.61
N SER A 24 8.24 -7.52 4.41
CA SER A 24 9.43 -7.91 3.64
C SER A 24 10.22 -6.72 3.11
N ILE A 25 9.55 -5.74 2.52
CA ILE A 25 10.20 -4.53 1.99
C ILE A 25 10.68 -3.66 3.15
N GLY A 26 9.88 -3.52 4.21
CA GLY A 26 10.26 -2.79 5.41
C GLY A 26 11.53 -3.35 6.04
N TYR A 27 11.67 -4.66 6.14
CA TYR A 27 12.88 -5.32 6.60
C TYR A 27 14.11 -4.97 5.76
N TRP A 28 14.01 -5.02 4.43
CA TRP A 28 15.13 -4.67 3.54
C TRP A 28 15.53 -3.20 3.66
N LEU A 29 14.55 -2.31 3.70
CA LEU A 29 14.79 -0.87 3.88
C LEU A 29 15.38 -0.56 5.26
N GLN A 30 14.84 -1.19 6.31
CA GLN A 30 15.34 -1.03 7.67
C GLN A 30 16.83 -1.40 7.75
N ASN A 31 17.21 -2.56 7.19
CA ASN A 31 18.61 -2.99 7.18
C ASN A 31 19.50 -2.04 6.39
N ALA A 32 19.09 -1.66 5.18
CA ALA A 32 19.87 -0.76 4.34
C ALA A 32 20.07 0.61 5.01
N MET A 33 19.00 1.19 5.54
CA MET A 33 19.05 2.50 6.23
C MET A 33 19.90 2.44 7.51
N GLN A 34 19.79 1.35 8.29
CA GLN A 34 20.59 1.19 9.51
C GLN A 34 22.11 1.19 9.19
N VAL A 35 22.49 0.51 8.10
CA VAL A 35 23.88 0.47 7.65
C VAL A 35 24.36 1.85 7.18
N GLU A 36 23.56 2.57 6.39
CA GLU A 36 23.95 3.89 5.89
C GLU A 36 24.03 4.93 7.03
N LEU A 37 23.07 4.92 7.96
CA LEU A 37 23.12 5.79 9.13
C LEU A 37 24.40 5.56 9.97
N ALA A 38 24.78 4.30 10.17
CA ALA A 38 26.01 3.97 10.90
C ALA A 38 27.28 4.47 10.18
N LYS A 39 27.33 4.38 8.83
CA LYS A 39 28.46 4.92 8.03
C LYS A 39 28.58 6.45 8.18
N GLU A 40 27.46 7.15 8.25
CA GLU A 40 27.41 8.60 8.44
C GLU A 40 27.57 9.03 9.91
N GLY A 41 27.79 8.09 10.83
CA GLY A 41 27.93 8.35 12.26
C GLY A 41 26.65 8.83 12.93
N ILE A 42 25.50 8.54 12.36
CA ILE A 42 24.19 8.92 12.88
C ILE A 42 23.66 7.79 13.76
N ASP A 43 23.59 8.03 15.06
CA ASP A 43 23.07 7.08 16.05
C ASP A 43 21.54 7.18 16.16
N LYS A 44 20.85 6.55 15.19
CA LYS A 44 19.38 6.42 15.19
C LYS A 44 18.98 5.01 14.86
N SER A 45 17.99 4.48 15.58
CA SER A 45 17.35 3.21 15.22
C SER A 45 16.38 3.40 14.07
N VAL A 46 16.31 2.42 13.19
CA VAL A 46 15.30 2.35 12.12
C VAL A 46 14.27 1.29 12.49
N VAL A 47 13.00 1.61 12.41
CA VAL A 47 11.89 0.71 12.77
C VAL A 47 10.91 0.64 11.60
N SER A 48 10.53 -0.58 11.22
CA SER A 48 9.46 -0.81 10.25
C SER A 48 8.20 -1.25 10.96
N LEU A 49 7.07 -0.60 10.64
CA LEU A 49 5.76 -0.91 11.19
C LEU A 49 4.81 -1.34 10.07
N ILE A 50 4.13 -2.47 10.28
CA ILE A 50 2.95 -2.79 9.50
C ILE A 50 1.87 -1.79 9.89
N THR A 51 1.32 -1.11 8.89
CA THR A 51 0.45 0.05 9.12
C THR A 51 -0.93 -0.20 8.53
N GLN A 52 -1.96 -0.14 9.37
CA GLN A 52 -3.35 -0.24 8.95
C GLN A 52 -3.90 1.14 8.61
N VAL A 53 -4.48 1.25 7.43
CA VAL A 53 -5.05 2.51 6.95
C VAL A 53 -6.55 2.35 6.78
N VAL A 54 -7.29 3.10 7.57
CA VAL A 54 -8.76 3.08 7.56
C VAL A 54 -9.28 3.73 6.29
N VAL A 55 -10.23 3.08 5.66
CA VAL A 55 -10.97 3.57 4.50
C VAL A 55 -12.47 3.57 4.77
N ASP A 56 -13.22 4.42 4.07
CA ASP A 56 -14.67 4.41 4.14
C ASP A 56 -15.22 3.26 3.28
N GLN A 57 -16.01 2.36 3.87
CA GLN A 57 -16.67 1.27 3.15
C GLN A 57 -17.60 1.78 2.03
N LYS A 58 -18.06 3.02 2.12
CA LYS A 58 -18.93 3.67 1.13
C LYS A 58 -18.17 4.49 0.09
N ASP A 59 -16.82 4.42 0.09
CA ASP A 59 -16.02 5.11 -0.92
C ASP A 59 -16.42 4.61 -2.32
N PRO A 60 -16.75 5.52 -3.26
CA PRO A 60 -17.15 5.15 -4.62
C PRO A 60 -16.10 4.35 -5.40
N ALA A 61 -14.86 4.30 -4.92
CA ALA A 61 -13.82 3.44 -5.49
C ALA A 61 -14.16 1.95 -5.41
N PHE A 62 -15.00 1.52 -4.46
CA PHE A 62 -15.45 0.13 -4.36
C PHE A 62 -16.42 -0.24 -5.49
N ASP A 63 -17.17 0.73 -6.03
CA ASP A 63 -18.05 0.54 -7.19
C ASP A 63 -17.31 0.74 -8.52
N ASN A 64 -16.14 1.40 -8.50
CA ASN A 64 -15.35 1.68 -9.69
C ASN A 64 -13.89 1.23 -9.54
N LEU A 65 -13.68 -0.06 -9.72
CA LEU A 65 -12.36 -0.69 -9.61
C LEU A 65 -11.39 -0.15 -10.66
N SER A 66 -10.27 0.40 -10.23
CA SER A 66 -9.33 1.12 -11.11
C SER A 66 -7.85 0.85 -10.84
N LYS A 67 -7.48 0.32 -9.65
CA LYS A 67 -6.07 0.11 -9.28
C LYS A 67 -5.55 -1.21 -9.84
N PRO A 68 -4.63 -1.21 -10.83
CA PRO A 68 -4.09 -2.44 -11.39
C PRO A 68 -3.16 -3.14 -10.40
N ILE A 69 -3.34 -4.44 -10.24
CA ILE A 69 -2.49 -5.30 -9.39
C ILE A 69 -2.07 -6.58 -10.14
N GLY A 70 -1.10 -7.27 -9.57
CA GLY A 70 -0.66 -8.58 -10.04
C GLY A 70 0.05 -8.58 -11.39
N LEU A 71 0.01 -9.71 -12.06
CA LEU A 71 0.69 -9.96 -13.33
C LEU A 71 -0.06 -9.33 -14.52
N PHE A 72 0.64 -9.24 -15.65
CA PHE A 72 0.04 -8.93 -16.95
C PHE A 72 -0.45 -10.20 -17.61
N TYR A 73 -1.60 -10.12 -18.25
CA TYR A 73 -2.28 -11.17 -19.00
C TYR A 73 -2.55 -10.72 -20.43
N SER A 74 -2.71 -11.66 -21.34
CA SER A 74 -3.33 -11.37 -22.63
C SER A 74 -4.84 -11.08 -22.44
N GLN A 75 -5.47 -10.58 -23.47
CA GLN A 75 -6.93 -10.33 -23.41
C GLN A 75 -7.70 -11.63 -23.19
N GLU A 76 -7.30 -12.69 -23.86
CA GLU A 76 -7.92 -14.01 -23.79
C GLU A 76 -7.77 -14.60 -22.37
N GLU A 77 -6.56 -14.57 -21.82
CA GLU A 77 -6.31 -15.05 -20.45
C GLU A 77 -7.09 -14.23 -19.41
N ALA A 78 -7.16 -12.92 -19.58
CA ALA A 78 -7.94 -12.06 -18.69
C ALA A 78 -9.43 -12.38 -18.74
N GLN A 79 -9.95 -12.63 -19.95
CA GLN A 79 -11.34 -13.04 -20.11
C GLN A 79 -11.63 -14.38 -19.42
N GLU A 80 -10.75 -15.37 -19.57
CA GLU A 80 -10.87 -16.66 -18.88
C GLU A 80 -10.88 -16.49 -17.35
N GLN A 81 -10.04 -15.59 -16.79
CA GLN A 81 -10.05 -15.29 -15.36
C GLN A 81 -11.38 -14.65 -14.92
N MET A 82 -11.92 -13.73 -15.71
CA MET A 82 -13.22 -13.09 -15.44
C MET A 82 -14.36 -14.11 -15.50
N ASP A 83 -14.37 -14.99 -16.48
CA ASP A 83 -15.38 -16.07 -16.63
C ASP A 83 -15.33 -17.07 -15.46
N GLN A 84 -14.17 -17.24 -14.84
CA GLN A 84 -13.96 -18.04 -13.62
C GLN A 84 -14.31 -17.27 -12.33
N GLY A 85 -14.78 -16.02 -12.42
CA GLY A 85 -15.14 -15.20 -11.25
C GLY A 85 -13.95 -14.72 -10.40
N LYS A 86 -12.73 -14.68 -10.98
CA LYS A 86 -11.51 -14.30 -10.25
C LYS A 86 -11.30 -12.79 -10.15
N GLY A 87 -12.28 -12.00 -10.54
CA GLY A 87 -12.30 -10.56 -10.41
C GLY A 87 -12.47 -9.83 -11.73
N VAL A 88 -12.25 -8.52 -11.71
CA VAL A 88 -12.34 -7.62 -12.86
C VAL A 88 -10.96 -7.37 -13.41
N PHE A 89 -10.81 -7.43 -14.74
CA PHE A 89 -9.55 -7.15 -15.42
C PHE A 89 -9.74 -6.00 -16.40
N LYS A 90 -8.76 -5.10 -16.49
CA LYS A 90 -8.74 -3.97 -17.42
C LYS A 90 -7.41 -3.91 -18.14
N GLU A 91 -7.44 -3.36 -19.34
CA GLU A 91 -6.23 -3.04 -20.10
C GLU A 91 -5.41 -1.97 -19.39
N ASP A 92 -4.10 -2.15 -19.29
CA ASP A 92 -3.17 -1.26 -18.58
C ASP A 92 -2.14 -0.65 -19.54
N ALA A 93 -2.51 0.47 -20.14
CA ALA A 93 -1.63 1.35 -20.92
C ALA A 93 -0.81 0.64 -22.02
N GLY A 94 -1.42 -0.24 -22.81
CA GLY A 94 -0.79 -0.97 -23.91
C GLY A 94 0.15 -2.10 -23.49
N ARG A 95 0.26 -2.38 -22.18
CA ARG A 95 1.17 -3.41 -21.64
C ARG A 95 0.52 -4.77 -21.46
N GLY A 96 -0.80 -4.85 -21.60
CA GLY A 96 -1.63 -6.02 -21.37
C GLY A 96 -2.73 -5.78 -20.33
N TRP A 97 -3.40 -6.83 -19.93
CA TRP A 97 -4.50 -6.78 -18.98
C TRP A 97 -4.06 -7.11 -17.57
N ARG A 98 -4.63 -6.43 -16.59
CA ARG A 98 -4.36 -6.68 -15.17
C ARG A 98 -5.65 -6.73 -14.37
N LYS A 99 -5.64 -7.52 -13.30
CA LYS A 99 -6.70 -7.45 -12.29
C LYS A 99 -6.74 -6.04 -11.72
N VAL A 100 -7.93 -5.48 -11.55
CA VAL A 100 -8.14 -4.18 -10.91
C VAL A 100 -8.93 -4.36 -9.61
N VAL A 101 -8.55 -3.58 -8.61
CA VAL A 101 -9.21 -3.51 -7.31
C VAL A 101 -9.60 -2.07 -6.98
N ALA A 102 -10.35 -1.89 -5.91
CA ALA A 102 -10.67 -0.57 -5.38
C ALA A 102 -9.40 0.18 -4.94
N SER A 103 -9.41 1.51 -5.09
CA SER A 103 -8.38 2.39 -4.53
C SER A 103 -9.04 3.53 -3.74
N PRO A 104 -9.59 3.20 -2.55
CA PRO A 104 -10.29 4.18 -1.72
C PRO A 104 -9.32 5.18 -1.12
N LYS A 105 -9.85 6.33 -0.71
CA LYS A 105 -9.05 7.37 -0.04
C LYS A 105 -8.78 7.00 1.42
N PRO A 106 -7.55 7.27 1.92
CA PRO A 106 -7.23 7.04 3.33
C PRO A 106 -7.99 8.02 4.22
N VAL A 107 -8.67 7.49 5.24
CA VAL A 107 -9.41 8.25 6.26
C VAL A 107 -8.54 8.50 7.47
N ALA A 108 -7.91 7.45 8.02
CA ALA A 108 -7.07 7.51 9.21
C ALA A 108 -5.98 6.43 9.17
N ILE A 109 -4.95 6.61 9.98
CA ILE A 109 -3.88 5.62 10.20
C ILE A 109 -4.03 5.12 11.64
N LYS A 110 -4.17 3.82 11.82
CA LYS A 110 -4.43 3.25 13.15
C LYS A 110 -3.24 3.32 14.09
N GLU A 111 -2.05 3.16 13.57
CA GLU A 111 -0.80 3.16 14.34
C GLU A 111 -0.20 4.56 14.54
N ILE A 112 -0.96 5.63 14.29
CA ILE A 112 -0.45 7.01 14.30
C ILE A 112 0.21 7.39 15.64
N ASP A 113 -0.36 6.99 16.77
CA ASP A 113 0.19 7.30 18.10
C ASP A 113 1.53 6.59 18.34
N ALA A 114 1.65 5.33 17.89
CA ALA A 114 2.90 4.58 17.98
C ALA A 114 3.98 5.20 17.07
N ILE A 115 3.61 5.55 15.83
CA ILE A 115 4.51 6.21 14.87
C ILE A 115 4.99 7.55 15.45
N SER A 116 4.07 8.38 15.94
CA SER A 116 4.40 9.67 16.57
C SER A 116 5.35 9.51 17.76
N THR A 117 5.08 8.53 18.61
CA THR A 117 5.97 8.24 19.76
C THR A 117 7.39 7.89 19.33
N LEU A 118 7.53 7.02 18.34
CA LEU A 118 8.85 6.63 17.82
C LEU A 118 9.57 7.79 17.14
N VAL A 119 8.86 8.58 16.33
CA VAL A 119 9.42 9.77 15.67
C VAL A 119 9.90 10.79 16.72
N ASN A 120 9.07 11.08 17.72
CA ASN A 120 9.41 12.01 18.80
C ASN A 120 10.57 11.50 19.67
N ALA A 121 10.75 10.18 19.78
CA ALA A 121 11.92 9.59 20.42
C ALA A 121 13.20 9.63 19.55
N GLY A 122 13.12 10.17 18.34
CA GLY A 122 14.23 10.36 17.42
C GLY A 122 14.53 9.18 16.49
N HIS A 123 13.66 8.18 16.44
CA HIS A 123 13.81 7.03 15.55
C HIS A 123 13.41 7.37 14.10
N VAL A 124 13.97 6.64 13.16
CA VAL A 124 13.51 6.64 11.76
C VAL A 124 12.42 5.58 11.62
N VAL A 125 11.24 5.97 11.16
CA VAL A 125 10.09 5.07 11.06
C VAL A 125 9.72 4.83 9.60
N ILE A 126 9.63 3.57 9.20
CA ILE A 126 9.11 3.11 7.93
C ILE A 126 7.66 2.67 8.17
N ALA A 127 6.72 3.37 7.58
CA ALA A 127 5.28 3.14 7.77
C ALA A 127 4.50 3.34 6.47
N THR A 128 3.25 2.92 6.43
CA THR A 128 2.34 3.02 5.28
C THR A 128 2.92 2.45 3.97
N GLY A 129 3.74 1.41 4.06
CA GLY A 129 4.37 0.79 2.89
C GLY A 129 3.36 0.36 1.84
N GLY A 130 3.58 0.77 0.56
CA GLY A 130 2.66 0.48 -0.54
C GLY A 130 1.28 1.14 -0.45
N GLY A 131 1.02 1.96 0.59
CA GLY A 131 -0.26 2.61 0.87
C GLY A 131 -0.90 2.15 2.19
N GLY A 132 -0.30 1.19 2.86
CA GLY A 132 -0.80 0.58 4.09
C GLY A 132 -1.82 -0.54 3.85
N VAL A 133 -2.09 -1.31 4.90
CA VAL A 133 -3.10 -2.38 4.90
C VAL A 133 -4.50 -1.74 4.97
N PRO A 134 -5.33 -1.89 3.91
CA PRO A 134 -6.64 -1.27 3.90
C PRO A 134 -7.61 -1.98 4.84
N VAL A 135 -8.19 -1.24 5.76
CA VAL A 135 -9.16 -1.75 6.73
C VAL A 135 -10.38 -0.84 6.83
N VAL A 136 -11.52 -1.43 7.13
CA VAL A 136 -12.74 -0.72 7.50
C VAL A 136 -12.92 -0.85 9.02
N ASP A 137 -13.18 0.27 9.67
CA ASP A 137 -13.50 0.31 11.10
C ASP A 137 -15.01 0.05 11.27
N GLN A 138 -15.36 -1.12 11.79
CA GLN A 138 -16.74 -1.56 12.02
C GLN A 138 -16.95 -1.78 13.52
N GLU A 139 -17.53 -0.76 14.18
CA GLU A 139 -17.84 -0.79 15.62
C GLU A 139 -16.63 -1.22 16.48
N ASP A 140 -16.47 -2.52 16.74
CA ASP A 140 -15.39 -3.06 17.58
C ASP A 140 -14.36 -3.89 16.80
N GLN A 141 -14.38 -3.85 15.45
CA GLN A 141 -13.52 -4.67 14.62
C GLN A 141 -12.87 -3.87 13.48
N LEU A 142 -11.60 -4.18 13.21
CA LEU A 142 -10.93 -3.76 11.99
C LEU A 142 -11.00 -4.91 10.98
N VAL A 143 -11.68 -4.68 9.88
CA VAL A 143 -11.90 -5.68 8.85
C VAL A 143 -11.08 -5.33 7.62
N GLY A 144 -10.15 -6.21 7.21
CA GLY A 144 -9.39 -6.07 5.97
C GLY A 144 -10.31 -6.10 4.75
N VAL A 145 -9.98 -5.29 3.74
CA VAL A 145 -10.78 -5.20 2.51
C VAL A 145 -9.94 -5.43 1.26
N GLU A 146 -10.57 -5.90 0.18
CA GLU A 146 -9.89 -6.11 -1.11
C GLU A 146 -9.72 -4.78 -1.84
N ALA A 147 -8.69 -4.04 -1.44
CA ALA A 147 -8.35 -2.73 -1.98
C ALA A 147 -6.83 -2.52 -1.96
N VAL A 148 -6.34 -1.52 -2.68
CA VAL A 148 -4.97 -1.03 -2.59
C VAL A 148 -5.03 0.50 -2.56
N ILE A 149 -4.65 1.07 -1.42
CA ILE A 149 -4.62 2.52 -1.22
C ILE A 149 -3.46 3.11 -2.02
N ASP A 150 -3.67 4.29 -2.59
CA ASP A 150 -2.59 5.01 -3.24
C ASP A 150 -1.56 5.49 -2.20
N LYS A 151 -0.28 5.09 -2.40
CA LYS A 151 0.81 5.38 -1.46
C LYS A 151 1.04 6.88 -1.25
N ASP A 152 0.80 7.71 -2.26
CA ASP A 152 1.05 9.15 -2.17
C ASP A 152 -0.02 9.81 -1.27
N PHE A 153 -1.28 9.37 -1.39
CA PHE A 153 -2.34 9.81 -0.47
C PHE A 153 -2.14 9.30 0.96
N ALA A 154 -1.72 8.03 1.14
CA ALA A 154 -1.43 7.49 2.46
C ALA A 154 -0.26 8.23 3.13
N SER A 155 0.82 8.50 2.39
CA SER A 155 1.97 9.25 2.88
C SER A 155 1.63 10.69 3.21
N GLN A 156 0.82 11.36 2.38
CA GLN A 156 0.30 12.69 2.66
C GLN A 156 -0.54 12.70 3.94
N LYS A 157 -1.40 11.69 4.12
CA LYS A 157 -2.23 11.55 5.33
C LYS A 157 -1.36 11.39 6.57
N LEU A 158 -0.31 10.57 6.49
CA LEU A 158 0.66 10.38 7.57
C LEU A 158 1.42 11.67 7.88
N ALA A 159 1.96 12.35 6.86
CA ALA A 159 2.69 13.59 7.04
C ALA A 159 1.83 14.68 7.73
N ASN A 160 0.57 14.80 7.32
CA ASN A 160 -0.37 15.74 7.95
C ASN A 160 -0.66 15.37 9.41
N ALA A 161 -0.83 14.08 9.71
CA ALA A 161 -1.14 13.62 11.07
C ALA A 161 0.06 13.78 12.03
N LEU A 162 1.28 13.75 11.49
CA LEU A 162 2.51 13.99 12.25
C LEU A 162 2.92 15.48 12.28
N GLU A 163 2.18 16.38 11.62
CA GLU A 163 2.53 17.79 11.46
C GLU A 163 3.96 17.95 10.91
N ALA A 164 4.31 17.16 9.90
CA ALA A 164 5.66 17.13 9.33
C ALA A 164 6.06 18.48 8.73
N ASP A 165 7.24 18.98 9.07
CA ASP A 165 7.80 20.24 8.56
C ASP A 165 8.07 20.19 7.06
N LEU A 166 8.36 19.01 6.53
CA LEU A 166 8.68 18.79 5.13
C LEU A 166 8.15 17.45 4.64
N PHE A 167 7.47 17.45 3.50
CA PHE A 167 7.05 16.25 2.79
C PHE A 167 7.75 16.16 1.44
N VAL A 168 8.54 15.11 1.23
CA VAL A 168 9.31 14.88 0.01
C VAL A 168 8.82 13.63 -0.70
N VAL A 169 8.51 13.77 -1.99
CA VAL A 169 8.15 12.63 -2.86
C VAL A 169 9.30 12.40 -3.83
N LEU A 170 9.95 11.23 -3.70
CA LEU A 170 10.98 10.80 -4.66
C LEU A 170 10.29 10.15 -5.85
N THR A 171 10.51 10.72 -7.03
CA THR A 171 9.85 10.29 -8.28
C THR A 171 10.84 10.28 -9.44
N GLY A 172 10.52 9.53 -10.49
CA GLY A 172 11.33 9.44 -11.72
C GLY A 172 11.09 10.58 -12.72
N VAL A 173 10.33 11.61 -12.36
CA VAL A 173 10.04 12.78 -13.21
C VAL A 173 10.49 14.06 -12.53
N ASP A 174 10.90 15.05 -13.32
CA ASP A 174 11.50 16.30 -12.82
C ASP A 174 10.45 17.26 -12.26
N HIS A 175 9.19 17.14 -12.68
CA HIS A 175 8.14 18.08 -12.34
C HIS A 175 6.80 17.40 -12.06
N VAL A 176 5.96 18.08 -11.28
CA VAL A 176 4.53 17.77 -11.18
C VAL A 176 3.81 18.46 -12.35
N PHE A 177 3.10 17.68 -13.14
CA PHE A 177 2.38 18.18 -14.29
C PHE A 177 0.93 18.51 -13.93
N ILE A 178 0.41 19.59 -14.50
CA ILE A 178 -1.01 19.94 -14.46
C ILE A 178 -1.64 19.45 -15.76
N ASN A 179 -2.79 18.80 -15.69
CA ASN A 179 -3.50 18.24 -16.85
C ASN A 179 -2.64 17.24 -17.65
N TYR A 180 -1.93 16.39 -16.94
CA TYR A 180 -1.17 15.30 -17.55
C TYR A 180 -2.13 14.25 -18.12
N ASN A 181 -2.11 14.08 -19.46
CA ASN A 181 -2.89 13.09 -20.24
C ASN A 181 -1.96 12.05 -20.82
#